data_0165ad90016a805a3b025d8d80c4d34d
#
_entry.id   0165ad90016a805a3b025d8d80c4d34d
#
_cell.length_a   1.000
_cell.length_b   1.000
_cell.length_c   1.000
_cell.angle_alpha   90.00
_cell.angle_beta   90.00
_cell.angle_gamma   90.00
#
_symmetry.space_group_name_H-M   'P 1'
#
loop_
_entity.id
_entity.type
_entity.pdbx_description
1 polymer ?
#
loop_
_entity_poly.entity_id
_entity_poly.type
_entity_poly.pdbx_seq_one_letter_code
_entity_poly.pdbx_strand_id
1 'polypeptide(L)'
;MFIMREVAAECERPVLLFSGGKDSAVLLRLAEKAFRPGGFPFPIMHVDTGHNFPEVIDFRDRRVAELGEELLVASVQESIDTGRVADPGPEGTRNRLQTTALLDAINKYGFDAAIGGARRDEDKARAKERVLSFRDTFGQWDPKRQRPELWQLYSGQVQPGESLRAFPLSDWTELDIWQYIGRESIELPSIYYAHKRSVIERDGMLLAESDWVKPRPDESAVTETVRFRTVGDATCTGAVMSEAVTVEEIIAEVALSRVSERGATRADDRFSETSMEDRKREGYF
;
A
#
# COMPACT_ATOMS: atom_id res chain seq x y z
N MET A 1 -4.62 7.02 15.66
CA MET A 1 -4.01 6.55 16.95
C MET A 1 -4.97 5.69 17.74
N PHE A 2 -6.21 6.15 18.04
CA PHE A 2 -7.20 5.37 18.79
C PHE A 2 -7.37 3.96 18.22
N ILE A 3 -7.74 3.83 16.93
CA ILE A 3 -7.92 2.54 16.25
C ILE A 3 -6.70 1.61 16.37
N MET A 4 -5.48 2.15 16.27
CA MET A 4 -4.25 1.34 16.41
C MET A 4 -4.08 0.79 17.82
N ARG A 5 -4.46 1.59 18.84
CA ARG A 5 -4.43 1.16 20.25
C ARG A 5 -5.51 0.12 20.55
N GLU A 6 -6.70 0.25 19.96
CA GLU A 6 -7.77 -0.75 20.08
C GLU A 6 -7.31 -2.08 19.46
N VAL A 7 -6.73 -2.06 18.24
CA VAL A 7 -6.18 -3.28 17.61
C VAL A 7 -5.08 -3.91 18.47
N ALA A 8 -4.16 -3.11 19.00
CA ALA A 8 -3.08 -3.60 19.86
C ALA A 8 -3.59 -4.15 21.21
N ALA A 9 -4.76 -3.72 21.68
CA ALA A 9 -5.35 -4.17 22.94
C ALA A 9 -6.25 -5.43 22.76
N GLU A 10 -6.94 -5.55 21.62
CA GLU A 10 -7.91 -6.61 21.38
C GLU A 10 -7.38 -7.80 20.59
N CYS A 11 -6.32 -7.60 19.78
CA CYS A 11 -5.70 -8.64 18.97
C CYS A 11 -4.46 -9.20 19.65
N GLU A 12 -4.22 -10.52 19.49
CA GLU A 12 -3.10 -11.18 20.16
C GLU A 12 -1.77 -10.97 19.41
N ARG A 13 -1.83 -10.95 18.08
CA ARG A 13 -0.65 -10.88 17.18
C ARG A 13 -0.88 -9.95 15.99
N PRO A 14 -1.02 -8.65 16.22
CA PRO A 14 -1.16 -7.69 15.14
C PRO A 14 0.17 -7.47 14.39
N VAL A 15 0.10 -6.96 13.16
CA VAL A 15 1.24 -6.54 12.34
C VAL A 15 0.92 -5.22 11.64
N LEU A 16 1.91 -4.32 11.53
CA LEU A 16 1.77 -3.08 10.75
C LEU A 16 2.36 -3.27 9.36
N LEU A 17 1.54 -3.04 8.32
CA LEU A 17 1.97 -3.15 6.94
C LEU A 17 2.60 -1.84 6.47
N PHE A 18 3.84 -1.95 5.97
CA PHE A 18 4.61 -0.82 5.51
C PHE A 18 5.11 -1.03 4.08
N SER A 19 4.41 -0.43 3.11
CA SER A 19 4.78 -0.51 1.69
C SER A 19 5.89 0.46 1.29
N GLY A 20 6.33 1.36 2.17
CA GLY A 20 7.20 2.49 1.85
C GLY A 20 6.48 3.64 1.14
N GLY A 21 5.17 3.53 0.90
CA GLY A 21 4.34 4.56 0.31
C GLY A 21 3.89 5.63 1.32
N LYS A 22 3.40 6.78 0.82
CA LYS A 22 3.01 7.94 1.63
C LYS A 22 1.98 7.61 2.73
N ASP A 23 0.96 6.81 2.39
CA ASP A 23 -0.09 6.43 3.34
C ASP A 23 0.46 5.56 4.45
N SER A 24 1.32 4.60 4.11
CA SER A 24 2.00 3.76 5.10
C SER A 24 3.05 4.53 5.91
N ALA A 25 3.69 5.56 5.35
CA ALA A 25 4.59 6.46 6.09
C ALA A 25 3.82 7.31 7.12
N VAL A 26 2.64 7.82 6.75
CA VAL A 26 1.73 8.49 7.68
C VAL A 26 1.27 7.53 8.78
N LEU A 27 0.91 6.29 8.41
CA LEU A 27 0.50 5.27 9.37
C LEU A 27 1.63 4.94 10.36
N LEU A 28 2.86 4.81 9.87
CA LEU A 28 4.05 4.60 10.70
C LEU A 28 4.28 5.75 11.69
N ARG A 29 4.13 7.01 11.21
CA ARG A 29 4.21 8.21 12.08
C ARG A 29 3.11 8.22 13.14
N LEU A 30 1.90 7.80 12.81
CA LEU A 30 0.80 7.66 13.76
C LEU A 30 1.09 6.56 14.80
N ALA A 31 1.76 5.47 14.41
CA ALA A 31 2.21 4.44 15.35
C ALA A 31 3.26 4.98 16.33
N GLU A 32 4.24 5.75 15.85
CA GLU A 32 5.19 6.44 16.74
C GLU A 32 4.44 7.28 17.79
N LYS A 33 3.50 8.10 17.36
CA LYS A 33 2.73 8.97 18.27
C LYS A 33 1.81 8.19 19.22
N ALA A 34 1.38 6.99 18.81
CA ALA A 34 0.48 6.16 19.62
C ALA A 34 1.23 5.39 20.73
N PHE A 35 2.46 4.93 20.47
CA PHE A 35 3.14 3.97 21.31
C PHE A 35 4.45 4.45 21.94
N ARG A 36 5.13 5.49 21.38
CA ARG A 36 6.33 6.05 22.03
C ARG A 36 5.99 6.70 23.39
N PRO A 37 6.90 6.62 24.41
CA PRO A 37 8.30 6.18 24.32
C PRO A 37 8.53 4.66 24.35
N GLY A 38 7.50 3.82 24.47
CA GLY A 38 7.64 2.37 24.36
C GLY A 38 7.98 1.91 22.92
N GLY A 39 8.30 0.64 22.74
CA GLY A 39 8.37 -0.01 21.43
C GLY A 39 6.98 -0.23 20.83
N PHE A 40 6.91 -0.56 19.55
CA PHE A 40 5.65 -0.95 18.93
C PHE A 40 5.22 -2.32 19.50
N PRO A 41 3.94 -2.52 19.82
CA PRO A 41 3.42 -3.80 20.30
C PRO A 41 3.24 -4.83 19.18
N PHE A 42 3.79 -4.57 17.99
CA PHE A 42 3.70 -5.38 16.79
C PHE A 42 4.89 -5.13 15.87
N PRO A 43 5.32 -6.13 15.08
CA PRO A 43 6.34 -5.95 14.06
C PRO A 43 5.81 -5.13 12.86
N ILE A 44 6.74 -4.63 12.06
CA ILE A 44 6.46 -4.01 10.76
C ILE A 44 6.66 -5.06 9.68
N MET A 45 5.76 -5.16 8.70
CA MET A 45 5.88 -6.08 7.59
C MET A 45 5.77 -5.38 6.24
N HIS A 46 6.65 -5.74 5.32
CA HIS A 46 6.62 -5.35 3.92
C HIS A 46 6.32 -6.55 3.04
N VAL A 47 5.47 -6.38 2.02
CA VAL A 47 5.28 -7.38 0.96
C VAL A 47 6.11 -6.96 -0.23
N ASP A 48 7.14 -7.73 -0.54
CA ASP A 48 8.12 -7.44 -1.58
C ASP A 48 7.78 -8.23 -2.85
N THR A 49 7.48 -7.52 -3.95
CA THR A 49 7.23 -8.15 -5.26
C THR A 49 8.52 -8.53 -5.98
N GLY A 50 9.67 -8.02 -5.56
CA GLY A 50 10.93 -8.06 -6.31
C GLY A 50 10.98 -7.05 -7.47
N HIS A 51 9.89 -6.33 -7.74
CA HIS A 51 9.77 -5.29 -8.78
C HIS A 51 9.48 -3.90 -8.17
N ASN A 52 9.87 -3.70 -6.91
CA ASN A 52 9.69 -2.42 -6.24
C ASN A 52 10.73 -1.40 -6.70
N PHE A 53 10.40 -0.11 -6.65
CA PHE A 53 11.36 0.96 -6.93
C PHE A 53 12.47 0.95 -5.89
N PRO A 54 13.76 1.03 -6.31
CA PRO A 54 14.89 1.04 -5.38
C PRO A 54 14.78 2.13 -4.32
N GLU A 55 14.32 3.32 -4.70
CA GLU A 55 14.14 4.47 -3.79
C GLU A 55 13.14 4.16 -2.66
N VAL A 56 12.16 3.30 -2.93
CA VAL A 56 11.15 2.87 -1.94
C VAL A 56 11.75 1.86 -0.98
N ILE A 57 12.54 0.92 -1.49
CA ILE A 57 13.20 -0.11 -0.68
C ILE A 57 14.24 0.54 0.24
N ASP A 58 15.09 1.43 -0.29
CA ASP A 58 16.09 2.17 0.50
C ASP A 58 15.43 3.00 1.61
N PHE A 59 14.34 3.69 1.28
CA PHE A 59 13.55 4.43 2.27
C PHE A 59 12.98 3.52 3.35
N ARG A 60 12.36 2.39 2.96
CA ARG A 60 11.80 1.40 3.87
C ARG A 60 12.84 0.94 4.90
N ASP A 61 13.97 0.46 4.40
CA ASP A 61 15.01 -0.14 5.23
C ASP A 61 15.62 0.88 6.19
N ARG A 62 15.95 2.08 5.68
CA ARG A 62 16.46 3.17 6.50
C ARG A 62 15.44 3.58 7.57
N ARG A 63 14.18 3.78 7.17
CA ARG A 63 13.16 4.30 8.10
C ARG A 63 12.85 3.31 9.22
N VAL A 64 12.77 2.02 8.93
CA VAL A 64 12.54 0.99 9.97
C VAL A 64 13.76 0.85 10.89
N ALA A 65 14.97 0.90 10.35
CA ALA A 65 16.20 0.88 11.13
C ALA A 65 16.30 2.07 12.10
N GLU A 66 15.94 3.29 11.67
CA GLU A 66 15.89 4.49 12.51
C GLU A 66 14.91 4.34 13.69
N LEU A 67 13.81 3.63 13.48
CA LEU A 67 12.82 3.37 14.53
C LEU A 67 13.29 2.32 15.54
N GLY A 68 14.25 1.49 15.17
CA GLY A 68 14.71 0.35 15.97
C GLY A 68 13.65 -0.74 16.11
N GLU A 69 12.75 -0.85 15.14
CA GLU A 69 11.67 -1.85 15.13
C GLU A 69 12.02 -3.04 14.23
N GLU A 70 11.33 -4.17 14.42
CA GLU A 70 11.50 -5.38 13.61
C GLU A 70 10.83 -5.22 12.25
N LEU A 71 11.60 -5.48 11.16
CA LEU A 71 11.07 -5.56 9.80
C LEU A 71 10.98 -7.02 9.34
N LEU A 72 9.78 -7.46 9.04
CA LEU A 72 9.51 -8.72 8.35
C LEU A 72 9.29 -8.46 6.87
N VAL A 73 9.86 -9.29 5.99
CA VAL A 73 9.67 -9.20 4.55
C VAL A 73 8.98 -10.45 4.05
N ALA A 74 7.77 -10.28 3.51
CA ALA A 74 7.03 -11.34 2.80
C ALA A 74 7.37 -11.25 1.31
N SER A 75 8.18 -12.20 0.82
CA SER A 75 8.71 -12.17 -0.55
C SER A 75 7.80 -12.93 -1.53
N VAL A 76 7.40 -12.26 -2.60
CA VAL A 76 6.73 -12.90 -3.74
C VAL A 76 7.69 -13.87 -4.45
N GLN A 77 9.00 -13.56 -4.50
CA GLN A 77 9.99 -14.45 -5.08
C GLN A 77 10.06 -15.78 -4.32
N GLU A 78 10.03 -15.75 -2.98
CA GLU A 78 9.98 -16.99 -2.16
C GLU A 78 8.72 -17.81 -2.49
N SER A 79 7.58 -17.18 -2.71
CA SER A 79 6.34 -17.87 -3.12
C SER A 79 6.45 -18.50 -4.50
N ILE A 80 7.19 -17.89 -5.43
CA ILE A 80 7.49 -18.44 -6.76
C ILE A 80 8.46 -19.62 -6.64
N ASP A 81 9.56 -19.46 -5.93
CA ASP A 81 10.62 -20.47 -5.77
C ASP A 81 10.11 -21.74 -5.07
N THR A 82 9.14 -21.59 -4.18
CA THR A 82 8.47 -22.72 -3.51
C THR A 82 7.30 -23.31 -4.30
N GLY A 83 7.00 -22.79 -5.49
CA GLY A 83 5.93 -23.28 -6.37
C GLY A 83 4.51 -22.98 -5.85
N ARG A 84 4.36 -22.05 -4.90
CA ARG A 84 3.05 -21.59 -4.40
C ARG A 84 2.29 -20.79 -5.44
N VAL A 85 3.01 -20.03 -6.26
CA VAL A 85 2.48 -19.25 -7.38
C VAL A 85 3.39 -19.42 -8.60
N ALA A 86 2.83 -19.28 -9.79
CA ALA A 86 3.61 -19.26 -11.03
C ALA A 86 4.22 -17.87 -11.26
N ASP A 87 5.44 -17.81 -11.78
CA ASP A 87 6.02 -16.56 -12.25
C ASP A 87 5.23 -16.10 -13.50
N PRO A 88 4.73 -14.85 -13.52
CA PRO A 88 3.98 -14.32 -14.66
C PRO A 88 4.87 -14.07 -15.91
N GLY A 89 6.18 -14.25 -15.78
CA GLY A 89 7.15 -14.02 -16.86
C GLY A 89 7.55 -12.55 -17.02
N PRO A 90 8.41 -12.25 -17.99
CA PRO A 90 9.07 -10.95 -18.12
C PRO A 90 8.13 -9.78 -18.48
N GLU A 91 6.97 -10.05 -19.04
CA GLU A 91 5.94 -9.02 -19.35
C GLU A 91 4.79 -8.99 -18.33
N GLY A 92 4.81 -9.90 -17.36
CA GLY A 92 3.76 -10.02 -16.34
C GLY A 92 4.01 -9.16 -15.12
N THR A 93 2.93 -8.71 -14.47
CA THR A 93 3.03 -8.00 -13.19
C THR A 93 2.94 -8.99 -12.03
N ARG A 94 3.80 -8.81 -11.03
CA ARG A 94 3.76 -9.54 -9.76
C ARG A 94 2.81 -8.93 -8.74
N ASN A 95 2.15 -7.84 -9.10
CA ASN A 95 1.28 -7.09 -8.18
C ASN A 95 0.16 -7.96 -7.58
N ARG A 96 -0.44 -8.87 -8.36
CA ARG A 96 -1.47 -9.79 -7.86
C ARG A 96 -0.90 -10.86 -6.91
N LEU A 97 0.35 -11.25 -7.09
CA LEU A 97 1.00 -12.29 -6.28
C LEU A 97 1.26 -11.85 -4.83
N GLN A 98 1.22 -10.53 -4.57
CA GLN A 98 1.31 -9.98 -3.22
C GLN A 98 0.26 -10.56 -2.26
N THR A 99 -0.92 -10.89 -2.77
CA THR A 99 -2.00 -11.50 -1.96
C THR A 99 -1.54 -12.82 -1.35
N THR A 100 -0.96 -13.70 -2.17
CA THR A 100 -0.47 -15.00 -1.68
C THR A 100 0.66 -14.84 -0.68
N ALA A 101 1.66 -13.99 -0.98
CA ALA A 101 2.78 -13.75 -0.07
C ALA A 101 2.30 -13.16 1.27
N LEU A 102 1.31 -12.26 1.25
CA LEU A 102 0.70 -11.70 2.45
C LEU A 102 -0.01 -12.77 3.29
N LEU A 103 -0.86 -13.58 2.66
CA LEU A 103 -1.62 -14.63 3.36
C LEU A 103 -0.68 -15.72 3.92
N ASP A 104 0.34 -16.10 3.18
CA ASP A 104 1.36 -17.04 3.64
C ASP A 104 2.11 -16.48 4.87
N ALA A 105 2.47 -15.20 4.85
CA ALA A 105 3.09 -14.55 6.01
C ALA A 105 2.14 -14.45 7.21
N ILE A 106 0.88 -14.09 7.01
CA ILE A 106 -0.14 -14.06 8.07
C ILE A 106 -0.25 -15.43 8.73
N ASN A 107 -0.34 -16.49 7.95
CA ASN A 107 -0.42 -17.86 8.45
C ASN A 107 0.87 -18.32 9.13
N LYS A 108 2.03 -18.04 8.52
CA LYS A 108 3.36 -18.43 9.03
C LYS A 108 3.63 -17.83 10.40
N TYR A 109 3.29 -16.56 10.60
CA TYR A 109 3.54 -15.85 11.86
C TYR A 109 2.34 -15.87 12.80
N GLY A 110 1.19 -16.37 12.36
CA GLY A 110 -0.04 -16.42 13.14
C GLY A 110 -0.62 -15.06 13.45
N PHE A 111 -0.52 -14.10 12.52
CA PHE A 111 -1.10 -12.78 12.70
C PHE A 111 -2.63 -12.84 12.64
N ASP A 112 -3.28 -12.24 13.62
CA ASP A 112 -4.75 -12.12 13.70
C ASP A 112 -5.25 -10.75 13.23
N ALA A 113 -4.36 -9.74 13.16
CA ALA A 113 -4.69 -8.42 12.63
C ALA A 113 -3.56 -7.85 11.77
N ALA A 114 -3.92 -7.20 10.66
CA ALA A 114 -2.98 -6.44 9.83
C ALA A 114 -3.45 -4.99 9.69
N ILE A 115 -2.64 -4.05 10.18
CA ILE A 115 -2.92 -2.61 10.14
C ILE A 115 -2.36 -2.05 8.83
N GLY A 116 -3.23 -1.49 7.99
CA GLY A 116 -2.87 -0.99 6.66
C GLY A 116 -3.29 0.46 6.42
N GLY A 117 -2.63 1.11 5.46
CA GLY A 117 -2.84 2.52 5.10
C GLY A 117 -3.96 2.77 4.08
N ALA A 118 -4.80 1.78 3.78
CA ALA A 118 -5.85 1.92 2.77
C ALA A 118 -6.92 2.96 3.18
N ARG A 119 -7.41 3.70 2.18
CA ARG A 119 -8.42 4.77 2.35
C ARG A 119 -9.61 4.54 1.42
N ARG A 120 -10.80 4.96 1.85
CA ARG A 120 -12.01 4.89 1.02
C ARG A 120 -11.93 5.81 -0.21
N ASP A 121 -11.14 6.87 -0.13
CA ASP A 121 -10.93 7.85 -1.19
C ASP A 121 -10.10 7.33 -2.37
N GLU A 122 -9.28 6.30 -2.16
CA GLU A 122 -8.39 5.76 -3.20
C GLU A 122 -9.13 5.15 -4.38
N ASP A 123 -10.22 4.41 -4.10
CA ASP A 123 -10.96 3.64 -5.07
C ASP A 123 -12.42 3.45 -4.66
N LYS A 124 -13.35 3.47 -5.64
CA LYS A 124 -14.79 3.27 -5.41
C LYS A 124 -15.11 1.94 -4.72
N ALA A 125 -14.36 0.88 -5.03
CA ALA A 125 -14.55 -0.44 -4.42
C ALA A 125 -14.23 -0.43 -2.91
N ARG A 126 -13.40 0.51 -2.44
CA ARG A 126 -13.09 0.68 -1.01
C ARG A 126 -14.17 1.41 -0.21
N ALA A 127 -15.11 2.09 -0.87
CA ALA A 127 -16.15 2.86 -0.19
C ALA A 127 -17.04 2.02 0.75
N LYS A 128 -17.17 0.72 0.51
CA LYS A 128 -17.94 -0.21 1.33
C LYS A 128 -17.12 -0.84 2.47
N GLU A 129 -15.83 -0.64 2.51
CA GLU A 129 -14.94 -1.27 3.48
C GLU A 129 -15.07 -0.60 4.85
N ARG A 130 -15.04 -1.40 5.90
CA ARG A 130 -15.07 -0.93 7.28
C ARG A 130 -13.66 -0.53 7.74
N VAL A 131 -13.59 0.26 8.80
CA VAL A 131 -12.30 0.56 9.46
C VAL A 131 -11.69 -0.72 10.01
N LEU A 132 -12.50 -1.60 10.62
CA LEU A 132 -12.13 -2.96 11.00
C LEU A 132 -12.82 -3.95 10.06
N SER A 133 -12.08 -4.43 9.08
CA SER A 133 -12.57 -5.27 8.00
C SER A 133 -12.19 -6.74 8.23
N PHE A 134 -13.20 -7.57 8.53
CA PHE A 134 -13.01 -8.98 8.87
C PHE A 134 -12.77 -9.84 7.63
N ARG A 135 -11.88 -10.80 7.79
CA ARG A 135 -11.55 -11.84 6.81
C ARG A 135 -11.87 -13.20 7.40
N ASP A 136 -12.44 -14.08 6.61
CA ASP A 136 -12.71 -15.45 7.00
C ASP A 136 -11.43 -16.29 7.09
N THR A 137 -11.57 -17.59 7.39
CA THR A 137 -10.47 -18.55 7.50
C THR A 137 -9.63 -18.73 6.22
N PHE A 138 -10.13 -18.25 5.07
CA PHE A 138 -9.44 -18.23 3.79
C PHE A 138 -8.86 -16.86 3.45
N GLY A 139 -8.98 -15.88 4.36
CA GLY A 139 -8.55 -14.50 4.14
C GLY A 139 -9.53 -13.68 3.30
N GLN A 140 -10.72 -14.21 2.97
CA GLN A 140 -11.67 -13.57 2.06
C GLN A 140 -12.55 -12.54 2.78
N TRP A 141 -12.92 -11.50 2.05
CA TRP A 141 -13.83 -10.48 2.52
C TRP A 141 -15.27 -10.75 2.07
N ASP A 142 -16.19 -10.78 3.05
CA ASP A 142 -17.63 -10.85 2.80
C ASP A 142 -18.31 -9.60 3.37
N PRO A 143 -18.94 -8.75 2.53
CA PRO A 143 -19.61 -7.53 2.99
C PRO A 143 -20.78 -7.82 3.95
N LYS A 144 -21.39 -9.02 3.90
CA LYS A 144 -22.51 -9.42 4.76
C LYS A 144 -22.07 -9.80 6.17
N ARG A 145 -20.77 -10.14 6.34
CA ARG A 145 -20.20 -10.56 7.63
C ARG A 145 -19.46 -9.43 8.36
N GLN A 146 -19.50 -8.21 7.81
CA GLN A 146 -18.85 -7.07 8.46
C GLN A 146 -19.69 -6.57 9.64
N ARG A 147 -19.00 -6.20 10.72
CA ARG A 147 -19.66 -5.64 11.90
C ARG A 147 -20.02 -4.17 11.66
N PRO A 148 -21.17 -3.69 12.19
CA PRO A 148 -21.48 -2.26 12.15
C PRO A 148 -20.52 -1.47 13.06
N GLU A 149 -20.12 -0.28 12.61
CA GLU A 149 -19.22 0.64 13.34
C GLU A 149 -20.00 1.89 13.75
N LEU A 150 -21.15 1.68 14.43
CA LEU A 150 -21.99 2.78 14.90
C LEU A 150 -21.28 3.56 15.98
N TRP A 151 -21.40 4.89 15.94
CA TRP A 151 -20.80 5.82 16.93
C TRP A 151 -19.28 5.64 17.10
N GLN A 152 -18.57 5.18 16.08
CA GLN A 152 -17.12 4.89 16.11
C GLN A 152 -16.75 3.87 17.23
N LEU A 153 -17.66 2.97 17.54
CA LEU A 153 -17.37 1.82 18.40
C LEU A 153 -16.82 0.70 17.53
N TYR A 154 -15.62 0.27 17.83
CA TYR A 154 -14.90 -0.77 17.14
C TYR A 154 -14.84 -2.02 18.02
N SER A 155 -14.86 -3.20 17.40
CA SER A 155 -14.64 -4.47 18.09
C SER A 155 -13.71 -5.31 17.22
N GLY A 156 -12.50 -5.51 17.70
CA GLY A 156 -11.42 -6.22 17.00
C GLY A 156 -11.41 -7.73 17.27
N GLN A 157 -12.32 -8.27 18.09
CA GLN A 157 -12.33 -9.69 18.40
C GLN A 157 -12.55 -10.54 17.15
N VAL A 158 -11.62 -11.45 16.86
CA VAL A 158 -11.69 -12.43 15.77
C VAL A 158 -11.99 -13.83 16.31
N GLN A 159 -12.66 -14.66 15.50
CA GLN A 159 -12.81 -16.08 15.82
C GLN A 159 -11.57 -16.86 15.39
N PRO A 160 -11.29 -18.04 15.95
CA PRO A 160 -10.19 -18.87 15.52
C PRO A 160 -10.16 -19.08 14.00
N GLY A 161 -9.04 -18.73 13.36
CA GLY A 161 -8.85 -18.81 11.92
C GLY A 161 -9.32 -17.60 11.13
N GLU A 162 -10.08 -16.68 11.70
CA GLU A 162 -10.39 -15.39 11.09
C GLU A 162 -9.25 -14.41 11.31
N SER A 163 -9.20 -13.36 10.50
CA SER A 163 -8.25 -12.25 10.68
C SER A 163 -8.91 -10.90 10.41
N LEU A 164 -8.26 -9.85 10.89
CA LEU A 164 -8.71 -8.47 10.79
C LEU A 164 -7.81 -7.66 9.87
N ARG A 165 -8.39 -6.83 9.01
CA ARG A 165 -7.67 -5.72 8.36
C ARG A 165 -8.14 -4.43 9.00
N ALA A 166 -7.21 -3.70 9.62
CA ALA A 166 -7.51 -2.42 10.26
C ALA A 166 -7.01 -1.26 9.40
N PHE A 167 -7.88 -0.30 9.12
CA PHE A 167 -7.60 0.85 8.25
C PHE A 167 -7.78 2.17 9.01
N PRO A 168 -6.79 2.58 9.83
CA PRO A 168 -6.89 3.81 10.63
C PRO A 168 -7.03 5.10 9.81
N LEU A 169 -6.66 5.07 8.52
CA LEU A 169 -6.75 6.20 7.59
C LEU A 169 -8.00 6.13 6.69
N SER A 170 -8.93 5.23 6.97
CA SER A 170 -10.08 4.92 6.10
C SER A 170 -10.85 6.14 5.61
N ASP A 171 -11.06 7.13 6.47
CA ASP A 171 -11.85 8.34 6.17
C ASP A 171 -11.00 9.54 5.69
N TRP A 172 -9.69 9.35 5.52
CA TRP A 172 -8.79 10.40 5.05
C TRP A 172 -8.80 10.47 3.51
N THR A 173 -8.77 11.70 2.99
CA THR A 173 -8.56 11.96 1.57
C THR A 173 -7.07 11.97 1.24
N GLU A 174 -6.72 11.92 -0.06
CA GLU A 174 -5.34 12.13 -0.52
C GLU A 174 -4.80 13.48 -0.03
N LEU A 175 -5.66 14.51 -0.06
CA LEU A 175 -5.29 15.85 0.41
C LEU A 175 -4.97 15.87 1.91
N ASP A 176 -5.76 15.18 2.74
CA ASP A 176 -5.49 15.06 4.18
C ASP A 176 -4.13 14.39 4.44
N ILE A 177 -3.80 13.36 3.67
CA ILE A 177 -2.49 12.67 3.77
C ILE A 177 -1.36 13.66 3.48
N TRP A 178 -1.42 14.41 2.38
CA TRP A 178 -0.37 15.36 2.03
C TRP A 178 -0.26 16.52 3.02
N GLN A 179 -1.39 17.07 3.49
CA GLN A 179 -1.40 18.09 4.52
C GLN A 179 -0.78 17.59 5.84
N TYR A 180 -1.06 16.32 6.20
CA TYR A 180 -0.46 15.74 7.40
C TYR A 180 1.04 15.51 7.23
N ILE A 181 1.49 15.07 6.04
CA ILE A 181 2.91 14.93 5.70
C ILE A 181 3.63 16.27 5.87
N GLY A 182 3.09 17.35 5.31
CA GLY A 182 3.67 18.70 5.46
C GLY A 182 3.71 19.15 6.91
N ARG A 183 2.60 19.00 7.64
CA ARG A 183 2.51 19.42 9.05
C ARG A 183 3.48 18.67 9.97
N GLU A 184 3.66 17.38 9.77
CA GLU A 184 4.51 16.54 10.62
C GLU A 184 5.93 16.38 10.07
N SER A 185 6.23 17.01 8.91
CA SER A 185 7.51 16.90 8.22
C SER A 185 7.93 15.43 7.98
N ILE A 186 6.98 14.61 7.49
CA ILE A 186 7.21 13.19 7.26
C ILE A 186 8.07 13.04 6.01
N GLU A 187 9.19 12.36 6.14
CA GLU A 187 10.03 12.00 5.01
C GLU A 187 9.37 10.94 4.12
N LEU A 188 9.54 11.07 2.81
CA LEU A 188 9.03 10.16 1.79
C LEU A 188 10.15 9.75 0.82
N PRO A 189 9.97 8.64 0.07
CA PRO A 189 10.83 8.30 -1.06
C PRO A 189 10.89 9.45 -2.08
N SER A 190 12.08 9.69 -2.65
CA SER A 190 12.33 10.79 -3.59
C SER A 190 11.42 10.78 -4.82
N ILE A 191 10.92 9.61 -5.23
CA ILE A 191 10.05 9.46 -6.41
C ILE A 191 8.67 10.14 -6.27
N TYR A 192 8.28 10.55 -5.06
CA TYR A 192 7.08 11.34 -4.85
C TYR A 192 7.20 12.80 -5.32
N TYR A 193 8.43 13.29 -5.46
CA TYR A 193 8.76 14.64 -5.91
C TYR A 193 9.17 14.64 -7.38
N ALA A 194 8.96 15.76 -8.07
CA ALA A 194 9.30 15.87 -9.48
C ALA A 194 10.80 15.67 -9.71
N HIS A 195 11.12 14.79 -10.65
CA HIS A 195 12.51 14.47 -11.05
C HIS A 195 12.53 14.03 -12.52
N LYS A 196 13.70 14.12 -13.13
CA LYS A 196 13.90 13.61 -14.49
C LYS A 196 14.01 12.08 -14.45
N ARG A 197 13.19 11.40 -15.27
CA ARG A 197 13.20 9.95 -15.38
C ARG A 197 12.95 9.51 -16.83
N SER A 198 13.63 8.43 -17.24
CA SER A 198 13.31 7.75 -18.50
C SER A 198 11.99 7.02 -18.32
N VAL A 199 11.01 7.35 -19.16
CA VAL A 199 9.66 6.79 -19.13
C VAL A 199 9.24 6.30 -20.51
N ILE A 200 8.34 5.31 -20.54
CA ILE A 200 7.75 4.71 -21.72
C ILE A 200 6.26 4.94 -21.63
N GLU A 201 5.66 5.49 -22.67
CA GLU A 201 4.20 5.58 -22.75
C GLU A 201 3.65 4.22 -23.23
N ARG A 202 2.85 3.59 -22.36
CA ARG A 202 2.19 2.31 -22.64
C ARG A 202 0.76 2.35 -22.12
N ASP A 203 -0.21 2.05 -22.98
CA ASP A 203 -1.64 2.04 -22.64
C ASP A 203 -2.13 3.36 -21.96
N GLY A 204 -1.58 4.49 -22.38
CA GLY A 204 -1.87 5.83 -21.85
C GLY A 204 -1.32 6.07 -20.44
N MET A 205 -0.28 5.36 -20.05
CA MET A 205 0.47 5.55 -18.80
C MET A 205 1.96 5.75 -19.06
N LEU A 206 2.60 6.56 -18.23
CA LEU A 206 4.04 6.76 -18.22
C LEU A 206 4.67 5.76 -17.25
N LEU A 207 5.22 4.66 -17.77
CA LEU A 207 5.92 3.66 -16.96
C LEU A 207 7.43 4.01 -16.90
N ALA A 208 8.03 3.93 -15.73
CA ALA A 208 9.47 4.11 -15.61
C ALA A 208 10.23 2.98 -16.31
N GLU A 209 11.17 3.34 -17.18
CA GLU A 209 12.12 2.38 -17.73
C GLU A 209 12.95 1.78 -16.59
N SER A 210 13.05 0.44 -16.58
CA SER A 210 13.74 -0.32 -15.54
C SER A 210 14.19 -1.68 -16.08
N ASP A 211 14.72 -2.56 -15.24
CA ASP A 211 15.04 -3.93 -15.62
C ASP A 211 13.80 -4.75 -15.98
N TRP A 212 12.66 -4.40 -15.42
CA TRP A 212 11.36 -5.08 -15.62
C TRP A 212 10.47 -4.41 -16.66
N VAL A 213 10.75 -3.16 -17.02
CA VAL A 213 9.96 -2.37 -17.99
C VAL A 213 10.91 -1.86 -19.06
N LYS A 214 10.93 -2.56 -20.20
CA LYS A 214 11.73 -2.19 -21.38
C LYS A 214 10.80 -1.72 -22.51
N PRO A 215 11.27 -0.80 -23.40
CA PRO A 215 10.53 -0.43 -24.59
C PRO A 215 10.25 -1.63 -25.49
N ARG A 216 9.02 -1.75 -26.02
CA ARG A 216 8.67 -2.66 -27.08
C ARG A 216 9.17 -2.11 -28.42
N PRO A 217 9.16 -2.92 -29.53
CA PRO A 217 9.68 -2.47 -30.84
C PRO A 217 9.02 -1.19 -31.39
N ASP A 218 7.78 -0.92 -31.00
CA ASP A 218 6.97 0.24 -31.39
C ASP A 218 6.96 1.36 -30.36
N GLU A 219 7.63 1.17 -29.21
CA GLU A 219 7.73 2.14 -28.13
C GLU A 219 9.11 2.78 -28.09
N SER A 220 9.20 3.98 -27.54
CA SER A 220 10.47 4.68 -27.25
C SER A 220 10.49 5.21 -25.83
N ALA A 221 11.65 5.08 -25.18
CA ALA A 221 11.86 5.72 -23.90
C ALA A 221 12.21 7.21 -24.11
N VAL A 222 11.57 8.08 -23.35
CA VAL A 222 11.82 9.53 -23.33
C VAL A 222 12.11 9.99 -21.91
N THR A 223 12.98 11.00 -21.78
CA THR A 223 13.28 11.58 -20.46
C THR A 223 12.34 12.74 -20.20
N GLU A 224 11.49 12.58 -19.18
CA GLU A 224 10.49 13.57 -18.78
C GLU A 224 10.67 13.97 -17.32
N THR A 225 10.08 15.12 -16.94
CA THR A 225 10.00 15.55 -15.54
C THR A 225 8.68 15.01 -14.98
N VAL A 226 8.80 14.03 -14.09
CA VAL A 226 7.66 13.26 -13.56
C VAL A 226 7.77 13.06 -12.05
N ARG A 227 6.63 12.76 -11.43
CA ARG A 227 6.57 12.21 -10.08
C ARG A 227 5.58 11.03 -10.02
N PHE A 228 5.65 10.27 -8.94
CA PHE A 228 4.69 9.20 -8.69
C PHE A 228 3.67 9.66 -7.62
N ARG A 229 2.38 9.41 -7.85
CA ARG A 229 1.32 9.64 -6.84
C ARG A 229 1.15 8.45 -5.92
N THR A 230 1.43 7.26 -6.44
CA THR A 230 1.44 5.98 -5.69
C THR A 230 2.74 5.27 -5.89
N VAL A 231 3.08 4.35 -4.98
CA VAL A 231 4.20 3.42 -5.14
C VAL A 231 3.70 1.99 -5.02
N GLY A 232 4.44 1.05 -5.61
CA GLY A 232 4.11 -0.37 -5.64
C GLY A 232 5.01 -1.11 -6.62
N ASP A 233 4.47 -2.11 -7.30
CA ASP A 233 5.17 -2.82 -8.37
C ASP A 233 5.41 -1.87 -9.56
N ALA A 234 6.67 -1.72 -9.97
CA ALA A 234 7.09 -0.78 -11.01
C ALA A 234 6.46 -1.10 -12.38
N THR A 235 6.11 -2.37 -12.61
CA THR A 235 5.54 -2.82 -13.89
C THR A 235 4.10 -2.33 -14.12
N CYS A 236 3.41 -1.91 -13.06
CA CYS A 236 2.02 -1.45 -13.14
C CYS A 236 1.78 -0.09 -12.47
N THR A 237 2.84 0.61 -12.06
CA THR A 237 2.74 1.93 -11.42
C THR A 237 3.18 3.02 -12.39
N GLY A 238 2.23 3.85 -12.83
CA GLY A 238 2.48 4.97 -13.74
C GLY A 238 2.90 6.24 -13.02
N ALA A 239 3.79 6.99 -13.66
CA ALA A 239 4.14 8.35 -13.29
C ALA A 239 3.13 9.38 -13.84
N VAL A 240 3.15 10.57 -13.30
CA VAL A 240 2.43 11.75 -13.81
C VAL A 240 3.43 12.87 -14.12
N MET A 241 3.15 13.62 -15.18
CA MET A 241 3.90 14.85 -15.48
C MET A 241 3.70 15.85 -14.35
N SER A 242 4.78 16.37 -13.79
CA SER A 242 4.71 17.31 -12.68
C SER A 242 6.05 18.03 -12.50
N GLU A 243 5.97 19.29 -12.07
CA GLU A 243 7.10 20.12 -11.68
C GLU A 243 7.20 20.29 -10.15
N ALA A 244 6.29 19.66 -9.39
CA ALA A 244 6.21 19.82 -7.93
C ALA A 244 7.39 19.14 -7.22
N VAL A 245 8.28 19.91 -6.65
CA VAL A 245 9.49 19.45 -5.93
C VAL A 245 9.36 19.60 -4.42
N THR A 246 8.29 20.24 -3.93
CA THR A 246 8.00 20.42 -2.50
C THR A 246 6.64 19.84 -2.13
N VAL A 247 6.43 19.59 -0.83
CA VAL A 247 5.13 19.10 -0.32
C VAL A 247 4.02 20.11 -0.57
N GLU A 248 4.30 21.41 -0.44
CA GLU A 248 3.35 22.50 -0.67
C GLU A 248 2.88 22.55 -2.12
N GLU A 249 3.78 22.37 -3.07
CA GLU A 249 3.47 22.31 -4.51
C GLU A 249 2.62 21.07 -4.82
N ILE A 250 2.94 19.92 -4.22
CA ILE A 250 2.13 18.70 -4.38
C ILE A 250 0.73 18.88 -3.79
N ILE A 251 0.60 19.53 -2.61
CA ILE A 251 -0.70 19.86 -2.02
C ILE A 251 -1.54 20.72 -2.99
N ALA A 252 -0.92 21.73 -3.63
CA ALA A 252 -1.59 22.55 -4.61
C ALA A 252 -2.07 21.76 -5.84
N GLU A 253 -1.23 20.86 -6.38
CA GLU A 253 -1.62 19.97 -7.49
C GLU A 253 -2.77 19.04 -7.09
N VAL A 254 -2.68 18.39 -5.92
CA VAL A 254 -3.71 17.45 -5.44
C VAL A 254 -5.03 18.16 -5.21
N ALA A 255 -5.03 19.36 -4.65
CA ALA A 255 -6.23 20.16 -4.44
C ALA A 255 -6.96 20.53 -5.76
N LEU A 256 -6.24 20.63 -6.86
CA LEU A 256 -6.79 20.91 -8.20
C LEU A 256 -7.18 19.64 -8.97
N SER A 257 -6.73 18.46 -8.53
CA SER A 257 -6.96 17.21 -9.23
C SER A 257 -8.42 16.76 -9.14
N ARG A 258 -8.99 16.37 -10.29
CA ARG A 258 -10.35 15.79 -10.39
C ARG A 258 -10.34 14.28 -10.55
N VAL A 259 -9.17 13.70 -10.69
CA VAL A 259 -8.99 12.25 -10.93
C VAL A 259 -8.48 11.60 -9.64
N SER A 260 -9.11 10.51 -9.25
CA SER A 260 -8.66 9.73 -8.09
C SER A 260 -7.22 9.25 -8.29
N GLU A 261 -6.52 9.05 -7.20
CA GLU A 261 -5.13 8.65 -7.18
C GLU A 261 -4.87 7.38 -8.01
N ARG A 262 -5.61 6.32 -7.77
CA ARG A 262 -5.46 5.03 -8.47
C ARG A 262 -5.95 5.07 -9.90
N GLY A 263 -7.01 5.78 -10.18
CA GLY A 263 -7.54 5.95 -11.54
C GLY A 263 -6.57 6.61 -12.51
N ALA A 264 -5.64 7.43 -12.00
CA ALA A 264 -4.60 8.07 -12.80
C ALA A 264 -3.34 7.21 -12.99
N THR A 265 -3.01 6.31 -12.05
CA THR A 265 -1.65 5.76 -11.91
C THR A 265 -1.55 4.24 -11.89
N ARG A 266 -2.67 3.50 -11.92
CA ARG A 266 -2.64 2.03 -11.84
C ARG A 266 -3.19 1.37 -13.11
N ALA A 267 -2.32 0.60 -13.79
CA ALA A 267 -2.70 -0.15 -14.99
C ALA A 267 -3.77 -1.21 -14.71
N ASP A 268 -3.59 -1.95 -13.63
CA ASP A 268 -4.46 -3.08 -13.27
C ASP A 268 -5.88 -2.65 -12.96
N ASP A 269 -6.10 -1.39 -12.50
CA ASP A 269 -7.41 -0.88 -12.12
C ASP A 269 -8.16 -0.28 -13.34
N ARG A 270 -7.46 -0.04 -14.48
CA ARG A 270 -8.07 0.50 -15.70
C ARG A 270 -8.83 -0.54 -16.54
N PHE A 271 -8.44 -1.81 -16.45
CA PHE A 271 -9.02 -2.87 -17.30
C PHE A 271 -10.23 -3.58 -16.69
N SER A 272 -10.58 -3.32 -15.43
CA SER A 272 -11.77 -3.89 -14.79
C SER A 272 -12.26 -3.01 -13.63
N GLU A 273 -13.53 -2.56 -13.71
CA GLU A 273 -14.19 -1.88 -12.59
C GLU A 273 -14.36 -2.79 -11.36
N THR A 274 -14.21 -4.11 -11.54
CA THR A 274 -14.34 -5.12 -10.47
C THR A 274 -12.99 -5.61 -9.94
N SER A 275 -11.86 -5.20 -10.51
CA SER A 275 -10.54 -5.75 -10.17
C SER A 275 -10.21 -5.69 -8.69
N MET A 276 -10.56 -4.59 -8.02
CA MET A 276 -10.33 -4.44 -6.57
C MET A 276 -11.31 -5.29 -5.74
N GLU A 277 -12.58 -5.44 -6.16
CA GLU A 277 -13.54 -6.31 -5.47
C GLU A 277 -13.12 -7.78 -5.59
N ASP A 278 -12.62 -8.18 -6.75
CA ASP A 278 -12.12 -9.54 -6.97
C ASP A 278 -10.86 -9.81 -6.11
N ARG A 279 -9.93 -8.85 -6.05
CA ARG A 279 -8.74 -8.94 -5.19
C ARG A 279 -9.08 -9.03 -3.70
N LYS A 280 -10.12 -8.34 -3.23
CA LYS A 280 -10.60 -8.46 -1.84
C LYS A 280 -11.16 -9.86 -1.56
N ARG A 281 -11.87 -10.46 -2.53
CA ARG A 281 -12.36 -11.83 -2.42
C ARG A 281 -11.22 -12.84 -2.38
N GLU A 282 -10.12 -12.55 -3.04
CA GLU A 282 -8.89 -13.35 -3.03
C GLU A 282 -8.06 -13.15 -1.73
N GLY A 283 -8.44 -12.21 -0.86
CA GLY A 283 -7.77 -11.94 0.41
C GLY A 283 -6.82 -10.74 0.42
N TYR A 284 -6.82 -9.92 -0.64
CA TYR A 284 -6.06 -8.67 -0.68
C TYR A 284 -6.74 -7.56 0.16
N PHE A 285 -6.00 -6.46 0.40
CA PHE A 285 -6.50 -5.27 1.09
C PHE A 285 -7.64 -4.61 0.35
#